data_d794afc5cc4afe5f7b56eaca4c507ce2
#
_entry.id   d794afc5cc4afe5f7b56eaca4c507ce2
#
_cell.length_a   1.000
_cell.length_b   1.000
_cell.length_c   1.000
_cell.angle_alpha   90.00
_cell.angle_beta   90.00
_cell.angle_gamma   90.00
#
_symmetry.space_group_name_H-M   'P 1'
#
loop_
_entity.id
_entity.type
_entity.pdbx_description
1 polymer ?
#
loop_
_entity_poly.entity_id
_entity_poly.type
_entity_poly.pdbx_seq_one_letter_code
_entity_poly.pdbx_strand_id
1 'polypeptide(L)'
;GVRIPEFIAKVAAGEFEEAYKIIKSTNSLPAVSGRVCPQENQCEGKCVRGIKGEPVAIGRLERFCADYMMNKEVEVEKPETNGHKVAVVGAGPSSLTCAGDLAKLGYDVTIFEAFHTAGGVLMYGIPEFRLPKAIVQKEIDSLKDMGVKIMTNMVIGKVLSVDELLGMGFESVFIGSGAGLPRFMGIEGEGLVGVYSANEYLTRINLMKAYLEDYDTPIKKSKAVAVV
;
A
#
# COMPACT_ATOMS: atom_id res chain seq x y z
N GLY A 1 -6.64 13.71 9.27
CA GLY A 1 -5.69 13.77 8.13
C GLY A 1 -4.34 14.29 8.58
N VAL A 2 -3.33 14.20 7.68
CA VAL A 2 -1.96 14.66 7.98
C VAL A 2 -1.95 16.14 8.35
N ARG A 3 -1.22 16.50 9.40
CA ARG A 3 -1.03 17.89 9.87
C ARG A 3 -0.02 18.61 8.97
N ILE A 4 -0.46 18.95 7.75
CA ILE A 4 0.40 19.45 6.67
C ILE A 4 1.19 20.70 7.06
N PRO A 5 0.61 21.78 7.64
CA PRO A 5 1.38 22.96 8.01
C PRO A 5 2.49 22.65 9.02
N GLU A 6 2.23 21.74 9.96
CA GLU A 6 3.17 21.40 11.02
C GLU A 6 4.39 20.64 10.46
N PHE A 7 4.17 19.60 9.65
CA PHE A 7 5.32 18.87 9.10
C PHE A 7 6.14 19.73 8.13
N ILE A 8 5.49 20.63 7.36
CA ILE A 8 6.21 21.56 6.45
C ILE A 8 7.05 22.55 7.27
N ALA A 9 6.54 23.05 8.38
CA ALA A 9 7.31 23.92 9.26
C ALA A 9 8.56 23.21 9.82
N LYS A 10 8.45 21.92 10.15
CA LYS A 10 9.58 21.10 10.58
C LYS A 10 10.59 20.85 9.43
N VAL A 11 10.11 20.60 8.23
CA VAL A 11 10.99 20.51 7.05
C VAL A 11 11.75 21.82 6.82
N ALA A 12 11.08 22.95 6.91
CA ALA A 12 11.69 24.28 6.76
C ALA A 12 12.75 24.57 7.84
N ALA A 13 12.59 24.01 9.03
CA ALA A 13 13.54 24.11 10.14
C ALA A 13 14.70 23.11 10.05
N GLY A 14 14.69 22.19 9.05
CA GLY A 14 15.68 21.11 8.93
C GLY A 14 15.46 19.93 9.89
N GLU A 15 14.32 19.91 10.60
CA GLU A 15 13.94 18.90 11.58
C GLU A 15 13.19 17.72 10.89
N PHE A 16 13.88 17.00 9.99
CA PHE A 16 13.24 16.02 9.10
C PHE A 16 12.67 14.80 9.83
N GLU A 17 13.27 14.38 10.94
CA GLU A 17 12.77 13.28 11.77
C GLU A 17 11.44 13.66 12.44
N GLU A 18 11.35 14.87 12.98
CA GLU A 18 10.12 15.36 13.59
C GLU A 18 9.02 15.56 12.52
N ALA A 19 9.39 16.05 11.33
CA ALA A 19 8.47 16.11 10.19
C ALA A 19 7.89 14.73 9.85
N TYR A 20 8.75 13.71 9.78
CA TYR A 20 8.33 12.33 9.52
C TYR A 20 7.41 11.78 10.61
N LYS A 21 7.71 12.00 11.89
CA LYS A 21 6.85 11.58 13.02
C LYS A 21 5.44 12.20 12.91
N ILE A 22 5.37 13.48 12.53
CA ILE A 22 4.09 14.17 12.31
C ILE A 22 3.32 13.51 11.17
N ILE A 23 3.97 13.19 10.04
CA ILE A 23 3.36 12.48 8.92
C ILE A 23 2.90 11.09 9.36
N LYS A 24 3.79 10.31 9.98
CA LYS A 24 3.55 8.91 10.38
C LYS A 24 2.47 8.77 11.45
N SER A 25 2.17 9.83 12.20
CA SER A 25 1.10 9.82 13.21
C SER A 25 -0.29 9.55 12.62
N THR A 26 -0.50 9.88 11.34
CA THR A 26 -1.80 9.72 10.65
C THR A 26 -1.70 9.10 9.26
N ASN A 27 -0.50 8.82 8.79
CA ASN A 27 -0.25 8.15 7.50
C ASN A 27 0.71 6.98 7.73
N SER A 28 0.20 5.77 7.66
CA SER A 28 0.99 4.56 7.91
C SER A 28 1.95 4.20 6.76
N LEU A 29 1.75 4.74 5.55
CA LEU A 29 2.51 4.42 4.33
C LEU A 29 3.04 5.68 3.61
N PRO A 30 3.82 6.55 4.25
CA PRO A 30 4.20 7.84 3.68
C PRO A 30 5.12 7.73 2.46
N ALA A 31 5.97 6.72 2.37
CA ALA A 31 6.80 6.51 1.20
C ALA A 31 6.01 6.07 -0.03
N VAL A 32 4.89 5.39 0.18
CA VAL A 32 3.94 5.01 -0.88
C VAL A 32 3.12 6.22 -1.31
N SER A 33 2.42 6.87 -0.36
CA SER A 33 1.52 8.01 -0.67
C SER A 33 2.27 9.18 -1.31
N GLY A 34 3.47 9.51 -0.84
CA GLY A 34 4.33 10.52 -1.44
C GLY A 34 4.75 10.24 -2.89
N ARG A 35 4.57 8.99 -3.38
CA ARG A 35 4.88 8.59 -4.76
C ARG A 35 3.66 8.42 -5.65
N VAL A 36 2.55 7.93 -5.12
CA VAL A 36 1.43 7.45 -5.95
C VAL A 36 0.14 8.23 -5.78
N CYS A 37 -0.02 9.01 -4.70
CA CYS A 37 -1.19 9.88 -4.58
C CYS A 37 -1.19 10.94 -5.69
N PRO A 38 -2.37 11.24 -6.29
CA PRO A 38 -2.53 12.36 -7.21
C PRO A 38 -2.66 13.68 -6.43
N GLN A 39 -1.54 14.14 -5.84
CA GLN A 39 -1.50 15.29 -4.93
C GLN A 39 -2.05 16.56 -5.57
N GLU A 40 -1.84 16.73 -6.88
CA GLU A 40 -2.34 17.84 -7.71
C GLU A 40 -3.86 17.96 -7.69
N ASN A 41 -4.59 16.84 -7.48
CA ASN A 41 -6.05 16.80 -7.36
C ASN A 41 -6.53 16.73 -5.91
N GLN A 42 -5.64 16.60 -4.97
CA GLN A 42 -5.94 16.42 -3.54
C GLN A 42 -5.38 17.57 -2.71
N CYS A 43 -4.31 17.33 -1.93
CA CYS A 43 -3.76 18.31 -1.00
C CYS A 43 -3.15 19.55 -1.70
N GLU A 44 -2.41 19.35 -2.78
CA GLU A 44 -1.81 20.44 -3.54
C GLU A 44 -2.86 21.24 -4.31
N GLY A 45 -3.85 20.58 -4.92
CA GLY A 45 -4.96 21.24 -5.64
C GLY A 45 -5.86 22.10 -4.74
N LYS A 46 -5.79 21.91 -3.42
CA LYS A 46 -6.51 22.72 -2.43
C LYS A 46 -5.60 23.64 -1.60
N CYS A 47 -4.34 23.72 -1.97
CA CYS A 47 -3.38 24.58 -1.29
C CYS A 47 -3.71 26.05 -1.53
N VAL A 48 -3.92 26.81 -0.46
CA VAL A 48 -4.27 28.25 -0.53
C VAL A 48 -3.20 29.08 -1.22
N ARG A 49 -1.95 28.66 -1.23
CA ARG A 49 -0.90 29.32 -1.97
C ARG A 49 -1.10 29.22 -3.48
N GLY A 50 -1.72 28.14 -3.95
CA GLY A 50 -2.07 27.96 -5.37
C GLY A 50 -3.07 28.96 -5.94
N ILE A 51 -3.75 29.75 -5.07
CA ILE A 51 -4.67 30.81 -5.49
C ILE A 51 -3.91 31.99 -6.14
N LYS A 52 -2.71 32.28 -5.65
CA LYS A 52 -1.91 33.45 -6.09
C LYS A 52 -0.51 33.10 -6.58
N GLY A 53 -0.21 31.84 -6.77
CA GLY A 53 1.11 31.35 -7.20
C GLY A 53 1.16 29.84 -7.25
N GLU A 54 2.34 29.25 -7.10
CA GLU A 54 2.52 27.82 -7.07
C GLU A 54 2.07 27.22 -5.72
N PRO A 55 1.33 26.10 -5.72
CA PRO A 55 1.03 25.39 -4.49
C PRO A 55 2.31 24.84 -3.84
N VAL A 56 2.26 24.60 -2.54
CA VAL A 56 3.35 23.90 -1.86
C VAL A 56 3.41 22.46 -2.37
N ALA A 57 4.60 21.98 -2.72
CA ALA A 57 4.83 20.62 -3.20
C ALA A 57 4.73 19.58 -2.05
N ILE A 58 3.53 19.44 -1.48
CA ILE A 58 3.24 18.68 -0.25
C ILE A 58 3.66 17.22 -0.39
N GLY A 59 3.27 16.57 -1.49
CA GLY A 59 3.60 15.18 -1.72
C GLY A 59 5.09 14.92 -1.92
N ARG A 60 5.82 15.87 -2.54
CA ARG A 60 7.28 15.77 -2.69
C ARG A 60 8.00 15.91 -1.36
N LEU A 61 7.52 16.80 -0.48
CA LEU A 61 8.05 16.96 0.86
C LEU A 61 7.75 15.74 1.74
N GLU A 62 6.55 15.18 1.65
CA GLU A 62 6.19 13.92 2.31
C GLU A 62 7.10 12.78 1.86
N ARG A 63 7.27 12.63 0.53
CA ARG A 63 8.21 11.64 -0.03
C ARG A 63 9.63 11.85 0.47
N PHE A 64 10.11 13.09 0.49
CA PHE A 64 11.45 13.43 0.97
C PHE A 64 11.66 12.98 2.43
N CYS A 65 10.71 13.29 3.31
CA CYS A 65 10.78 12.88 4.72
C CYS A 65 10.78 11.35 4.87
N ALA A 66 9.94 10.67 4.09
CA ALA A 66 9.87 9.21 4.12
C ALA A 66 11.18 8.58 3.62
N ASP A 67 11.73 9.05 2.49
CA ASP A 67 12.99 8.55 1.93
C ASP A 67 14.18 8.83 2.86
N TYR A 68 14.20 9.98 3.51
CA TYR A 68 15.22 10.35 4.49
C TYR A 68 15.23 9.35 5.66
N MET A 69 14.05 8.99 6.18
CA MET A 69 13.94 8.06 7.30
C MET A 69 14.15 6.60 6.89
N MET A 70 13.80 6.20 5.67
CA MET A 70 14.05 4.83 5.17
C MET A 70 15.54 4.45 5.10
N ASN A 71 16.43 5.45 5.06
CA ASN A 71 17.87 5.24 5.05
C ASN A 71 18.51 5.32 6.44
N LYS A 72 17.67 5.48 7.49
CA LYS A 72 18.11 5.47 8.88
C LYS A 72 17.65 4.20 9.58
N GLU A 73 18.49 3.70 10.46
CA GLU A 73 18.07 2.69 11.43
C GLU A 73 17.22 3.42 12.49
N VAL A 74 15.93 3.15 12.51
CA VAL A 74 15.01 3.70 13.50
C VAL A 74 14.51 2.55 14.35
N GLU A 75 14.72 2.67 15.65
CA GLU A 75 14.12 1.74 16.59
C GLU A 75 12.59 1.91 16.57
N VAL A 76 11.88 0.86 16.16
CA VAL A 76 10.41 0.86 16.13
C VAL A 76 9.91 0.55 17.53
N GLU A 77 9.32 1.54 18.18
CA GLU A 77 8.70 1.38 19.48
C GLU A 77 7.52 0.41 19.36
N LYS A 78 7.58 -0.71 20.08
CA LYS A 78 6.53 -1.71 20.11
C LYS A 78 5.56 -1.36 21.23
N PRO A 79 4.29 -1.00 20.90
CA PRO A 79 3.32 -0.65 21.93
C PRO A 79 3.02 -1.82 22.86
N GLU A 80 2.68 -1.52 24.11
CA GLU A 80 2.16 -2.53 25.02
C GLU A 80 0.85 -3.10 24.49
N THR A 81 0.69 -4.42 24.62
CA THR A 81 -0.54 -5.08 24.17
C THR A 81 -1.73 -4.68 25.02
N ASN A 82 -2.86 -4.40 24.39
CA ASN A 82 -4.14 -4.19 25.06
C ASN A 82 -4.94 -5.49 25.27
N GLY A 83 -4.40 -6.65 24.82
CA GLY A 83 -4.99 -7.97 24.96
C GLY A 83 -6.03 -8.35 23.91
N HIS A 84 -6.40 -7.42 23.01
CA HIS A 84 -7.41 -7.65 21.97
C HIS A 84 -6.79 -8.09 20.64
N LYS A 85 -7.45 -9.03 19.94
CA LYS A 85 -6.99 -9.61 18.68
C LYS A 85 -7.89 -9.20 17.52
N VAL A 86 -7.29 -8.72 16.42
CA VAL A 86 -8.01 -8.33 15.21
C VAL A 86 -7.45 -9.06 13.99
N ALA A 87 -8.35 -9.67 13.20
CA ALA A 87 -8.02 -10.20 11.89
C ALA A 87 -8.22 -9.14 10.80
N VAL A 88 -7.31 -9.10 9.83
CA VAL A 88 -7.41 -8.21 8.67
C VAL A 88 -7.33 -9.06 7.42
N VAL A 89 -8.34 -9.00 6.55
CA VAL A 89 -8.42 -9.78 5.32
C VAL A 89 -7.94 -8.95 4.14
N GLY A 90 -6.89 -9.43 3.47
CA GLY A 90 -6.15 -8.72 2.43
C GLY A 90 -4.99 -7.91 2.99
N ALA A 91 -3.92 -7.71 2.20
CA ALA A 91 -2.74 -6.92 2.56
C ALA A 91 -2.52 -5.74 1.61
N GLY A 92 -3.59 -5.17 1.06
CA GLY A 92 -3.55 -3.95 0.26
C GLY A 92 -3.38 -2.69 1.14
N PRO A 93 -3.29 -1.49 0.52
CA PRO A 93 -3.01 -0.24 1.25
C PRO A 93 -4.02 0.05 2.36
N SER A 94 -5.29 -0.25 2.16
CA SER A 94 -6.34 -0.08 3.17
C SER A 94 -6.08 -0.95 4.41
N SER A 95 -5.79 -2.23 4.19
CA SER A 95 -5.51 -3.21 5.24
C SER A 95 -4.21 -2.92 5.98
N LEU A 96 -3.15 -2.56 5.25
CA LEU A 96 -1.86 -2.18 5.85
C LEU A 96 -2.01 -0.93 6.74
N THR A 97 -2.81 0.06 6.31
CA THR A 97 -3.11 1.24 7.11
C THR A 97 -3.89 0.88 8.37
N CYS A 98 -4.98 0.10 8.22
CA CYS A 98 -5.77 -0.37 9.36
C CYS A 98 -4.91 -1.15 10.36
N ALA A 99 -4.10 -2.08 9.88
CA ALA A 99 -3.21 -2.88 10.72
C ALA A 99 -2.18 -2.02 11.46
N GLY A 100 -1.59 -1.04 10.77
CA GLY A 100 -0.62 -0.13 11.38
C GLY A 100 -1.25 0.76 12.46
N ASP A 101 -2.45 1.26 12.21
CA ASP A 101 -3.14 2.11 13.19
C ASP A 101 -3.60 1.29 14.42
N LEU A 102 -4.07 0.06 14.21
CA LEU A 102 -4.42 -0.85 15.31
C LEU A 102 -3.17 -1.29 16.10
N ALA A 103 -2.08 -1.59 15.43
CA ALA A 103 -0.83 -1.95 16.10
C ALA A 103 -0.32 -0.84 17.02
N LYS A 104 -0.37 0.42 16.58
CA LYS A 104 -0.04 1.60 17.42
C LYS A 104 -0.89 1.70 18.68
N LEU A 105 -2.11 1.15 18.66
CA LEU A 105 -3.03 1.11 19.81
C LEU A 105 -2.87 -0.14 20.67
N GLY A 106 -1.88 -1.00 20.36
CA GLY A 106 -1.57 -2.19 21.15
C GLY A 106 -2.39 -3.44 20.81
N TYR A 107 -3.16 -3.44 19.70
CA TYR A 107 -3.89 -4.65 19.26
C TYR A 107 -2.94 -5.70 18.69
N ASP A 108 -3.23 -6.98 18.95
CA ASP A 108 -2.58 -8.12 18.27
C ASP A 108 -3.23 -8.31 16.89
N VAL A 109 -2.58 -7.81 15.85
CA VAL A 109 -3.12 -7.79 14.49
C VAL A 109 -2.53 -8.89 13.66
N THR A 110 -3.38 -9.67 12.99
CA THR A 110 -2.96 -10.65 11.98
C THR A 110 -3.64 -10.35 10.64
N ILE A 111 -2.82 -10.14 9.61
CA ILE A 111 -3.25 -9.95 8.23
C ILE A 111 -3.25 -11.31 7.52
N PHE A 112 -4.35 -11.62 6.82
CA PHE A 112 -4.49 -12.80 5.96
C PHE A 112 -4.54 -12.35 4.50
N GLU A 113 -3.50 -12.71 3.73
CA GLU A 113 -3.33 -12.30 2.33
C GLU A 113 -3.48 -13.50 1.40
N ALA A 114 -4.30 -13.36 0.37
CA ALA A 114 -4.54 -14.42 -0.61
C ALA A 114 -3.31 -14.73 -1.47
N PHE A 115 -2.51 -13.72 -1.82
CA PHE A 115 -1.31 -13.89 -2.62
C PHE A 115 -0.10 -14.35 -1.79
N HIS A 116 0.96 -14.74 -2.48
CA HIS A 116 2.23 -15.15 -1.87
C HIS A 116 3.05 -13.95 -1.33
N THR A 117 2.62 -12.72 -1.60
CA THR A 117 3.27 -11.49 -1.11
C THR A 117 2.21 -10.47 -0.68
N ALA A 118 2.52 -9.73 0.39
CA ALA A 118 1.69 -8.65 0.87
C ALA A 118 1.89 -7.38 0.03
N GLY A 119 0.93 -6.46 0.06
CA GLY A 119 0.98 -5.17 -0.60
C GLY A 119 -0.19 -4.92 -1.57
N GLY A 120 -0.92 -5.97 -1.95
CA GLY A 120 -2.07 -5.84 -2.86
C GLY A 120 -1.71 -5.12 -4.15
N VAL A 121 -2.53 -4.13 -4.54
CA VAL A 121 -2.32 -3.34 -5.76
C VAL A 121 -0.96 -2.61 -5.81
N LEU A 122 -0.34 -2.33 -4.67
CA LEU A 122 1.00 -1.74 -4.61
C LEU A 122 2.06 -2.68 -5.20
N MET A 123 1.85 -3.98 -5.11
CA MET A 123 2.74 -5.02 -5.61
C MET A 123 2.34 -5.49 -7.00
N TYR A 124 1.06 -5.82 -7.24
CA TYR A 124 0.64 -6.40 -8.51
C TYR A 124 0.24 -5.35 -9.56
N GLY A 125 -0.28 -4.17 -9.15
CA GLY A 125 -0.91 -3.22 -10.06
C GLY A 125 -0.03 -2.03 -10.45
N ILE A 126 0.77 -1.50 -9.54
CA ILE A 126 1.60 -0.32 -9.80
C ILE A 126 2.96 -0.74 -10.37
N PRO A 127 3.38 -0.23 -11.54
CA PRO A 127 4.66 -0.60 -12.15
C PRO A 127 5.88 -0.25 -11.29
N GLU A 128 6.94 -1.05 -11.41
CA GLU A 128 8.21 -0.89 -10.68
C GLU A 128 8.80 0.53 -10.82
N PHE A 129 8.77 1.10 -12.03
CA PHE A 129 9.31 2.44 -12.29
C PHE A 129 8.52 3.56 -11.59
N ARG A 130 7.25 3.31 -11.22
CA ARG A 130 6.40 4.25 -10.47
C ARG A 130 6.52 4.06 -8.97
N LEU A 131 6.50 2.81 -8.53
CA LEU A 131 6.60 2.42 -7.12
C LEU A 131 7.51 1.19 -6.99
N PRO A 132 8.81 1.38 -6.70
CA PRO A 132 9.74 0.28 -6.48
C PRO A 132 9.26 -0.65 -5.37
N LYS A 133 9.26 -1.96 -5.64
CA LYS A 133 8.72 -2.96 -4.70
C LYS A 133 9.53 -3.04 -3.41
N ALA A 134 10.81 -2.72 -3.46
CA ALA A 134 11.65 -2.62 -2.27
C ALA A 134 11.13 -1.56 -1.27
N ILE A 135 10.55 -0.46 -1.76
CA ILE A 135 9.95 0.57 -0.89
C ILE A 135 8.69 0.04 -0.22
N VAL A 136 7.82 -0.64 -0.98
CA VAL A 136 6.62 -1.28 -0.42
C VAL A 136 7.00 -2.30 0.64
N GLN A 137 8.03 -3.10 0.37
CA GLN A 137 8.51 -4.11 1.31
C GLN A 137 9.01 -3.48 2.62
N LYS A 138 9.77 -2.38 2.55
CA LYS A 138 10.23 -1.66 3.75
C LYS A 138 9.08 -1.12 4.60
N GLU A 139 8.02 -0.59 3.98
CA GLU A 139 6.83 -0.16 4.73
C GLU A 139 6.12 -1.34 5.40
N ILE A 140 6.03 -2.48 4.71
CA ILE A 140 5.45 -3.72 5.27
C ILE A 140 6.31 -4.25 6.43
N ASP A 141 7.62 -4.24 6.29
CA ASP A 141 8.53 -4.71 7.33
C ASP A 141 8.46 -3.80 8.58
N SER A 142 8.30 -2.49 8.40
CA SER A 142 8.03 -1.57 9.52
C SER A 142 6.76 -1.93 10.30
N LEU A 143 5.72 -2.47 9.62
CA LEU A 143 4.52 -2.97 10.31
C LEU A 143 4.80 -4.26 11.08
N LYS A 144 5.59 -5.18 10.51
CA LYS A 144 6.01 -6.41 11.21
C LYS A 144 6.85 -6.09 12.45
N ASP A 145 7.72 -5.10 12.37
CA ASP A 145 8.53 -4.64 13.49
C ASP A 145 7.66 -4.12 14.66
N MET A 146 6.51 -3.50 14.34
CA MET A 146 5.49 -3.13 15.33
C MET A 146 4.71 -4.33 15.89
N GLY A 147 4.91 -5.55 15.37
CA GLY A 147 4.28 -6.78 15.83
C GLY A 147 3.11 -7.28 14.97
N VAL A 148 2.80 -6.64 13.84
CA VAL A 148 1.78 -7.13 12.91
C VAL A 148 2.22 -8.44 12.28
N LYS A 149 1.38 -9.47 12.39
CA LYS A 149 1.59 -10.78 11.76
C LYS A 149 0.98 -10.78 10.36
N ILE A 150 1.69 -11.32 9.37
CA ILE A 150 1.19 -11.43 7.99
C ILE A 150 1.28 -12.88 7.55
N MET A 151 0.13 -13.47 7.24
CA MET A 151 -0.01 -14.81 6.71
C MET A 151 -0.40 -14.74 5.23
N THR A 152 0.50 -15.13 4.37
CA THR A 152 0.29 -15.19 2.91
C THR A 152 -0.31 -16.53 2.49
N ASN A 153 -0.82 -16.60 1.24
CA ASN A 153 -1.49 -17.78 0.65
C ASN A 153 -2.75 -18.19 1.44
N MET A 154 -3.42 -17.23 2.05
CA MET A 154 -4.62 -17.42 2.87
C MET A 154 -5.84 -16.77 2.20
N VAL A 155 -6.57 -17.56 1.42
CA VAL A 155 -7.79 -17.09 0.75
C VAL A 155 -8.97 -17.23 1.71
N ILE A 156 -9.28 -16.14 2.43
CA ILE A 156 -10.42 -16.12 3.36
C ILE A 156 -11.73 -16.25 2.59
N GLY A 157 -12.64 -17.10 3.10
CA GLY A 157 -13.83 -17.57 2.41
C GLY A 157 -13.62 -18.88 1.63
N LYS A 158 -12.35 -19.39 1.56
CA LYS A 158 -12.03 -20.70 0.99
C LYS A 158 -11.22 -21.56 1.95
N VAL A 159 -10.13 -21.04 2.50
CA VAL A 159 -9.28 -21.74 3.48
C VAL A 159 -9.87 -21.63 4.87
N LEU A 160 -10.31 -20.44 5.25
CA LEU A 160 -11.01 -20.14 6.50
C LEU A 160 -12.19 -19.22 6.17
N SER A 161 -13.30 -19.40 6.85
CA SER A 161 -14.43 -18.48 6.87
C SER A 161 -14.20 -17.35 7.90
N VAL A 162 -15.03 -16.33 7.86
CA VAL A 162 -15.03 -15.25 8.87
C VAL A 162 -15.42 -15.80 10.23
N ASP A 163 -16.39 -16.74 10.28
CA ASP A 163 -16.84 -17.35 11.54
C ASP A 163 -15.74 -18.21 12.18
N GLU A 164 -14.94 -18.91 11.36
CA GLU A 164 -13.77 -19.65 11.87
C GLU A 164 -12.72 -18.70 12.42
N LEU A 165 -12.45 -17.55 11.79
CA LEU A 165 -11.55 -16.54 12.36
C LEU A 165 -12.04 -16.05 13.72
N LEU A 166 -13.33 -15.75 13.87
CA LEU A 166 -13.93 -15.39 15.15
C LEU A 166 -13.80 -16.53 16.17
N GLY A 167 -14.01 -17.78 15.74
CA GLY A 167 -13.80 -18.97 16.55
C GLY A 167 -12.35 -19.20 17.01
N MET A 168 -11.38 -18.67 16.28
CA MET A 168 -9.94 -18.69 16.63
C MET A 168 -9.57 -17.62 17.68
N GLY A 169 -10.53 -16.82 18.13
CA GLY A 169 -10.35 -15.80 19.15
C GLY A 169 -10.02 -14.41 18.63
N PHE A 170 -10.22 -14.16 17.32
CA PHE A 170 -10.26 -12.79 16.81
C PHE A 170 -11.59 -12.14 17.20
N GLU A 171 -11.54 -10.97 17.80
CA GLU A 171 -12.72 -10.26 18.29
C GLU A 171 -13.40 -9.42 17.18
N SER A 172 -12.64 -9.09 16.15
CA SER A 172 -13.13 -8.34 15.00
C SER A 172 -12.38 -8.75 13.74
N VAL A 173 -13.05 -8.60 12.58
CA VAL A 173 -12.48 -8.86 11.26
C VAL A 173 -12.66 -7.62 10.38
N PHE A 174 -11.55 -7.04 9.92
CA PHE A 174 -11.56 -6.00 8.90
C PHE A 174 -11.43 -6.63 7.52
N ILE A 175 -12.33 -6.30 6.59
CA ILE A 175 -12.32 -6.83 5.22
C ILE A 175 -11.83 -5.76 4.26
N GLY A 176 -10.57 -5.92 3.81
CA GLY A 176 -9.90 -5.05 2.84
C GLY A 176 -9.42 -5.82 1.62
N SER A 177 -10.27 -6.71 1.06
CA SER A 177 -9.93 -7.63 -0.04
C SER A 177 -9.68 -6.94 -1.38
N GLY A 178 -9.98 -5.64 -1.50
CA GLY A 178 -9.83 -4.87 -2.73
C GLY A 178 -10.89 -5.19 -3.79
N ALA A 179 -10.66 -4.68 -5.00
CA ALA A 179 -11.54 -4.85 -6.17
C ALA A 179 -10.74 -5.42 -7.36
N GLY A 180 -10.01 -6.53 -7.13
CA GLY A 180 -9.12 -7.15 -8.11
C GLY A 180 -9.82 -7.88 -9.26
N LEU A 181 -11.14 -8.13 -9.18
CA LEU A 181 -11.89 -8.75 -10.26
C LEU A 181 -12.14 -7.75 -11.40
N PRO A 182 -11.72 -8.06 -12.63
CA PRO A 182 -11.93 -7.20 -13.76
C PRO A 182 -13.42 -7.15 -14.14
N ARG A 183 -13.87 -6.01 -14.65
CA ARG A 183 -15.16 -5.88 -15.32
C ARG A 183 -14.93 -5.92 -16.81
N PHE A 184 -15.49 -6.93 -17.46
CA PHE A 184 -15.51 -7.03 -18.91
C PHE A 184 -16.68 -6.25 -19.49
N MET A 185 -16.54 -5.81 -20.73
CA MET A 185 -17.59 -5.03 -21.43
C MET A 185 -18.72 -5.90 -21.95
N GLY A 186 -18.52 -7.23 -22.07
CA GLY A 186 -19.49 -8.17 -22.61
C GLY A 186 -19.63 -8.08 -24.13
N ILE A 187 -18.54 -7.71 -24.82
CA ILE A 187 -18.52 -7.60 -26.30
C ILE A 187 -17.86 -8.81 -26.96
N GLU A 188 -18.18 -9.03 -28.22
CA GLU A 188 -17.58 -10.10 -29.02
C GLU A 188 -16.06 -9.92 -29.12
N GLY A 189 -15.31 -11.01 -28.92
CA GLY A 189 -13.86 -11.01 -29.04
C GLY A 189 -13.08 -10.82 -27.74
N GLU A 190 -13.74 -10.53 -26.62
CA GLU A 190 -13.04 -10.37 -25.32
C GLU A 190 -12.27 -11.62 -24.86
N GLY A 191 -12.66 -12.81 -25.32
CA GLY A 191 -11.99 -14.08 -25.03
C GLY A 191 -10.86 -14.43 -26.00
N LEU A 192 -10.54 -13.60 -26.98
CA LEU A 192 -9.50 -13.88 -27.96
C LEU A 192 -8.09 -13.75 -27.38
N VAL A 193 -7.16 -14.54 -27.92
CA VAL A 193 -5.75 -14.48 -27.54
C VAL A 193 -5.15 -13.10 -27.83
N GLY A 194 -4.62 -12.47 -26.79
CA GLY A 194 -4.06 -11.11 -26.85
C GLY A 194 -4.98 -10.04 -26.29
N VAL A 195 -6.19 -10.41 -25.87
CA VAL A 195 -7.07 -9.54 -25.06
C VAL A 195 -6.81 -9.85 -23.57
N TYR A 196 -6.51 -8.83 -22.81
CA TYR A 196 -6.19 -8.94 -21.39
C TYR A 196 -7.00 -7.92 -20.61
N SER A 197 -7.43 -8.28 -19.41
CA SER A 197 -7.79 -7.26 -18.43
C SER A 197 -6.54 -6.52 -17.96
N ALA A 198 -6.68 -5.26 -17.56
CA ALA A 198 -5.57 -4.49 -16.99
C ALA A 198 -4.97 -5.20 -15.77
N ASN A 199 -5.81 -5.76 -14.90
CA ASN A 199 -5.35 -6.49 -13.72
C ASN A 199 -4.50 -7.71 -14.07
N GLU A 200 -4.92 -8.52 -15.05
CA GLU A 200 -4.16 -9.68 -15.48
C GLU A 200 -2.80 -9.25 -16.05
N TYR A 201 -2.80 -8.29 -16.97
CA TYR A 201 -1.58 -7.83 -17.62
C TYR A 201 -0.60 -7.23 -16.61
N LEU A 202 -1.07 -6.36 -15.73
CA LEU A 202 -0.25 -5.75 -14.68
C LEU A 202 0.26 -6.76 -13.64
N THR A 203 -0.54 -7.76 -13.29
CA THR A 203 -0.11 -8.84 -12.40
C THR A 203 1.04 -9.64 -13.00
N ARG A 204 0.95 -9.99 -14.29
CA ARG A 204 2.04 -10.67 -15.00
C ARG A 204 3.31 -9.83 -15.02
N ILE A 205 3.19 -8.54 -15.31
CA ILE A 205 4.34 -7.63 -15.34
C ILE A 205 4.95 -7.46 -13.94
N ASN A 206 4.14 -7.05 -12.96
CA ASN A 206 4.68 -6.58 -11.68
C ASN A 206 4.90 -7.71 -10.68
N LEU A 207 3.87 -8.53 -10.41
CA LEU A 207 3.94 -9.58 -9.40
C LEU A 207 4.72 -10.79 -9.93
N MET A 208 4.47 -11.19 -11.17
CA MET A 208 5.14 -12.30 -11.83
C MET A 208 6.41 -11.88 -12.60
N LYS A 209 6.80 -10.61 -12.48
CA LYS A 209 8.07 -10.05 -12.93
C LYS A 209 8.40 -10.25 -14.42
N ALA A 210 7.38 -10.23 -15.30
CA ALA A 210 7.57 -10.40 -16.74
C ALA A 210 8.46 -9.33 -17.41
N TYR A 211 8.83 -8.28 -16.70
CA TYR A 211 9.78 -7.25 -17.15
C TYR A 211 11.25 -7.63 -16.95
N LEU A 212 11.53 -8.70 -16.20
CA LEU A 212 12.89 -9.20 -15.96
C LEU A 212 13.21 -10.35 -16.92
N GLU A 213 14.42 -10.40 -17.45
CA GLU A 213 14.87 -11.42 -18.40
C GLU A 213 14.99 -12.82 -17.78
N ASP A 214 15.27 -12.90 -16.48
CA ASP A 214 15.43 -14.15 -15.73
C ASP A 214 14.09 -14.82 -15.33
N TYR A 215 12.95 -14.24 -15.77
CA TYR A 215 11.62 -14.76 -15.44
C TYR A 215 10.87 -15.21 -16.68
N ASP A 216 10.50 -16.49 -16.74
CA ASP A 216 9.73 -17.11 -17.82
C ASP A 216 8.22 -16.81 -17.78
N THR A 217 7.84 -15.66 -17.27
CA THR A 217 6.43 -15.27 -17.20
C THR A 217 5.89 -14.98 -18.60
N PRO A 218 4.86 -15.73 -19.06
CA PRO A 218 4.35 -15.57 -20.41
C PRO A 218 3.63 -14.22 -20.56
N ILE A 219 4.16 -13.39 -21.44
CA ILE A 219 3.56 -12.12 -21.84
C ILE A 219 3.74 -11.91 -23.35
N LYS A 220 2.67 -11.47 -24.02
CA LYS A 220 2.73 -11.18 -25.44
C LYS A 220 3.31 -9.78 -25.66
N LYS A 221 4.47 -9.70 -26.31
CA LYS A 221 5.03 -8.43 -26.81
C LYS A 221 4.37 -8.10 -28.15
N SER A 222 3.59 -7.04 -28.20
CA SER A 222 2.85 -6.59 -29.38
C SER A 222 3.46 -5.32 -29.97
N LYS A 223 3.41 -5.17 -31.32
CA LYS A 223 3.86 -3.95 -32.01
C LYS A 223 2.85 -2.80 -31.90
N ALA A 224 1.56 -3.14 -31.75
CA ALA A 224 0.48 -2.19 -31.57
C ALA A 224 -0.45 -2.69 -30.47
N VAL A 225 -0.89 -1.78 -29.60
CA VAL A 225 -1.76 -2.07 -28.46
C VAL A 225 -2.88 -1.03 -28.45
N ALA A 226 -4.11 -1.50 -28.26
CA ALA A 226 -5.26 -0.66 -27.94
C ALA A 226 -5.57 -0.79 -26.43
N VAL A 227 -5.84 0.32 -25.80
CA VAL A 227 -6.30 0.40 -24.39
C VAL A 227 -7.67 1.06 -24.40
N VAL A 228 -8.64 0.45 -23.75
CA VAL A 228 -10.04 0.90 -23.69
C VAL A 228 -10.43 1.22 -22.26
#